data_792e40bdd5db883027e45f83ccc89bf2
#
_entry.id   792e40bdd5db883027e45f83ccc89bf2
#
_cell.length_a   1.000
_cell.length_b   1.000
_cell.length_c   1.000
_cell.angle_alpha   90.00
_cell.angle_beta   90.00
_cell.angle_gamma   90.00
#
_symmetry.space_group_name_H-M   'P 1'
#
loop_
_entity.id
_entity.type
_entity.pdbx_description
1 polymer ?
#
loop_
_entity_poly.entity_id
_entity_poly.type
_entity_poly.pdbx_seq_one_letter_code
_entity_poly.pdbx_strand_id
1 'polypeptide(L)'
;VINTTDGPAVTRYELLLQRGIKFSKVANLSDDIALALGASGIRISTIPDKNAVGIEVPNEQQEIVTARDIIGSPAFQKSQSKLSFAVGKDITGQAVIGDIGKMPHMLIAGTTGSGKSVCINSILISLLYKSTPEEVRLIMVDPKMIELGVYNGIPHLLIPVVTDPKKAAGALNWAVTE
;
A
#
# COMPACT_ATOMS: atom_id res chain seq x y z
N VAL A 1 -28.81 -7.85 -3.04
CA VAL A 1 -27.45 -7.86 -3.58
C VAL A 1 -27.55 -7.83 -5.10
N ILE A 2 -26.88 -6.90 -5.74
CA ILE A 2 -26.88 -6.77 -7.21
C ILE A 2 -25.55 -7.29 -7.80
N ASN A 3 -24.49 -7.32 -7.02
CA ASN A 3 -23.19 -7.82 -7.43
C ASN A 3 -22.38 -8.28 -6.19
N THR A 4 -21.48 -9.23 -6.40
CA THR A 4 -20.50 -9.67 -5.42
C THR A 4 -19.11 -9.68 -6.07
N THR A 5 -18.12 -9.14 -5.38
CA THR A 5 -16.73 -9.10 -5.83
C THR A 5 -15.85 -9.72 -4.76
N ASP A 6 -15.23 -10.86 -5.09
CA ASP A 6 -14.32 -11.55 -4.18
C ASP A 6 -12.90 -11.02 -4.43
N GLY A 7 -12.35 -10.40 -3.41
CA GLY A 7 -10.98 -9.91 -3.41
C GLY A 7 -10.05 -10.74 -2.52
N PRO A 8 -8.75 -10.43 -2.50
CA PRO A 8 -7.76 -11.22 -1.74
C PRO A 8 -7.94 -11.13 -0.22
N ALA A 9 -8.48 -10.04 0.29
CA ALA A 9 -8.63 -9.79 1.73
C ALA A 9 -10.08 -9.58 2.17
N VAL A 10 -10.94 -9.09 1.25
CA VAL A 10 -12.34 -8.76 1.53
C VAL A 10 -13.23 -9.18 0.37
N THR A 11 -14.46 -9.58 0.69
CA THR A 11 -15.53 -9.75 -0.29
C THR A 11 -16.46 -8.55 -0.20
N ARG A 12 -16.72 -7.89 -1.32
CA ARG A 12 -17.63 -6.75 -1.42
C ARG A 12 -18.97 -7.17 -2.01
N TYR A 13 -20.04 -6.92 -1.24
CA TYR A 13 -21.42 -7.07 -1.66
C TYR A 13 -21.98 -5.71 -2.06
N GLU A 14 -22.49 -5.59 -3.27
CA GLU A 14 -23.16 -4.37 -3.76
C GLU A 14 -24.67 -4.50 -3.58
N LEU A 15 -25.27 -3.53 -2.93
CA LEU A 15 -26.69 -3.49 -2.60
C LEU A 15 -27.34 -2.26 -3.21
N LEU A 16 -28.46 -2.44 -3.90
CA LEU A 16 -29.31 -1.33 -4.31
C LEU A 16 -30.25 -0.97 -3.17
N LEU A 17 -30.24 0.30 -2.75
CA LEU A 17 -31.17 0.77 -1.74
C LEU A 17 -32.54 1.03 -2.36
N GLN A 18 -33.61 0.61 -1.70
CA GLN A 18 -34.97 0.97 -2.10
C GLN A 18 -35.19 2.48 -1.95
N ARG A 19 -36.08 3.03 -2.77
CA ARG A 19 -36.45 4.46 -2.70
C ARG A 19 -36.86 4.85 -1.29
N GLY A 20 -36.31 5.94 -0.77
CA GLY A 20 -36.61 6.45 0.57
C GLY A 20 -35.72 5.89 1.70
N ILE A 21 -34.90 4.88 1.46
CA ILE A 21 -33.90 4.41 2.44
C ILE A 21 -32.64 5.27 2.32
N LYS A 22 -32.31 5.96 3.43
CA LYS A 22 -31.09 6.75 3.54
C LYS A 22 -29.87 5.84 3.78
N PHE A 23 -28.73 6.17 3.16
CA PHE A 23 -27.45 5.48 3.38
C PHE A 23 -27.10 5.34 4.86
N SER A 24 -27.31 6.41 5.65
CA SER A 24 -27.02 6.42 7.09
C SER A 24 -27.76 5.32 7.89
N LYS A 25 -28.97 4.92 7.45
CA LYS A 25 -29.67 3.80 8.09
C LYS A 25 -28.94 2.47 7.92
N VAL A 26 -28.31 2.27 6.75
CA VAL A 26 -27.53 1.04 6.49
C VAL A 26 -26.17 1.13 7.17
N ALA A 27 -25.51 2.28 7.08
CA ALA A 27 -24.20 2.50 7.70
C ALA A 27 -24.22 2.31 9.23
N ASN A 28 -25.33 2.72 9.89
CA ASN A 28 -25.48 2.56 11.33
C ASN A 28 -25.71 1.09 11.77
N LEU A 29 -25.95 0.18 10.83
CA LEU A 29 -26.09 -1.25 11.11
C LEU A 29 -24.76 -2.02 10.95
N SER A 30 -23.64 -1.33 10.81
CA SER A 30 -22.33 -1.96 10.58
C SER A 30 -22.00 -3.00 11.64
N ASP A 31 -22.18 -2.65 12.90
CA ASP A 31 -21.84 -3.51 14.03
C ASP A 31 -22.78 -4.72 14.13
N ASP A 32 -24.09 -4.50 13.90
CA ASP A 32 -25.08 -5.57 13.88
C ASP A 32 -24.82 -6.57 12.74
N ILE A 33 -24.47 -6.06 11.56
CA ILE A 33 -24.14 -6.90 10.40
C ILE A 33 -22.83 -7.64 10.64
N ALA A 34 -21.81 -6.97 11.19
CA ALA A 34 -20.54 -7.60 11.53
C ALA A 34 -20.74 -8.74 12.53
N LEU A 35 -21.55 -8.52 13.58
CA LEU A 35 -21.89 -9.52 14.58
C LEU A 35 -22.63 -10.72 13.95
N ALA A 36 -23.62 -10.44 13.09
CA ALA A 36 -24.40 -11.50 12.42
C ALA A 36 -23.54 -12.35 11.48
N LEU A 37 -22.48 -11.77 10.89
CA LEU A 37 -21.55 -12.46 9.99
C LEU A 37 -20.36 -13.08 10.72
N GLY A 38 -20.22 -12.89 12.04
CA GLY A 38 -19.05 -13.33 12.80
C GLY A 38 -17.75 -12.63 12.40
N ALA A 39 -17.85 -11.46 11.73
CA ALA A 39 -16.70 -10.68 11.26
C ALA A 39 -16.20 -9.75 12.36
N SER A 40 -14.88 -9.52 12.41
CA SER A 40 -14.25 -8.57 13.36
C SER A 40 -14.62 -7.11 13.10
N GLY A 41 -15.19 -6.81 11.95
CA GLY A 41 -15.68 -5.50 11.52
C GLY A 41 -15.98 -5.53 10.03
N ILE A 42 -16.85 -4.64 9.57
CA ILE A 42 -17.18 -4.47 8.15
C ILE A 42 -17.05 -3.01 7.77
N ARG A 43 -16.90 -2.74 6.48
CA ARG A 43 -16.91 -1.39 5.96
C ARG A 43 -18.11 -1.20 5.05
N ILE A 44 -18.89 -0.15 5.31
CA ILE A 44 -20.04 0.22 4.47
C ILE A 44 -19.74 1.56 3.81
N SER A 45 -19.79 1.62 2.49
CA SER A 45 -19.51 2.82 1.70
C SER A 45 -20.45 2.94 0.51
N THR A 46 -20.63 4.16 0.01
CA THR A 46 -21.30 4.39 -1.26
C THR A 46 -20.39 4.01 -2.41
N ILE A 47 -20.98 3.46 -3.49
CA ILE A 47 -20.24 3.16 -4.71
C ILE A 47 -20.40 4.33 -5.65
N PRO A 48 -19.30 5.04 -6.03
CA PRO A 48 -19.36 6.10 -7.03
C PRO A 48 -19.98 5.58 -8.32
N ASP A 49 -20.73 6.44 -9.02
CA ASP A 49 -21.39 6.17 -10.29
C ASP A 49 -22.48 5.08 -10.30
N LYS A 50 -22.74 4.47 -9.15
CA LYS A 50 -23.84 3.54 -8.94
C LYS A 50 -24.71 4.04 -7.77
N ASN A 51 -26.01 4.00 -7.91
CA ASN A 51 -26.92 4.26 -6.79
C ASN A 51 -26.96 3.03 -5.84
N ALA A 52 -25.78 2.60 -5.40
CA ALA A 52 -25.56 1.38 -4.64
C ALA A 52 -24.66 1.61 -3.44
N VAL A 53 -24.78 0.71 -2.48
CA VAL A 53 -23.94 0.66 -1.27
C VAL A 53 -23.10 -0.60 -1.34
N GLY A 54 -21.79 -0.46 -1.11
CA GLY A 54 -20.86 -1.57 -0.95
C GLY A 54 -20.70 -1.92 0.53
N ILE A 55 -20.84 -3.20 0.85
CA ILE A 55 -20.51 -3.79 2.15
C ILE A 55 -19.28 -4.66 1.93
N GLU A 56 -18.16 -4.28 2.52
CA GLU A 56 -16.91 -5.03 2.48
C GLU A 56 -16.79 -5.86 3.76
N VAL A 57 -16.73 -7.17 3.59
CA VAL A 57 -16.63 -8.16 4.67
C VAL A 57 -15.24 -8.81 4.59
N PRO A 58 -14.45 -8.82 5.66
CA PRO A 58 -13.18 -9.53 5.67
C PRO A 58 -13.35 -11.02 5.36
N ASN A 59 -12.51 -11.57 4.51
CA ASN A 59 -12.49 -12.99 4.21
C ASN A 59 -11.99 -13.78 5.43
N GLU A 60 -12.55 -14.94 5.70
CA GLU A 60 -12.05 -15.86 6.74
C GLU A 60 -10.61 -16.29 6.44
N GLN A 61 -10.32 -16.56 5.17
CA GLN A 61 -8.98 -16.86 4.68
C GLN A 61 -8.54 -15.75 3.73
N GLN A 62 -7.56 -14.98 4.18
CA GLN A 62 -7.00 -13.89 3.36
C GLN A 62 -5.84 -14.43 2.53
N GLU A 63 -5.80 -14.08 1.24
CA GLU A 63 -4.65 -14.35 0.39
C GLU A 63 -3.47 -13.45 0.76
N ILE A 64 -2.28 -14.02 0.84
CA ILE A 64 -1.06 -13.27 0.98
C ILE A 64 -0.69 -12.67 -0.38
N VAL A 65 -0.74 -11.34 -0.47
CA VAL A 65 -0.31 -10.62 -1.66
C VAL A 65 1.20 -10.41 -1.58
N THR A 66 1.96 -11.08 -2.46
CA THR A 66 3.43 -10.97 -2.46
C THR A 66 3.90 -9.80 -3.32
N ALA A 67 5.03 -9.17 -2.95
CA ALA A 67 5.67 -8.15 -3.78
C ALA A 67 6.01 -8.70 -5.17
N ARG A 68 6.38 -9.99 -5.26
CA ARG A 68 6.67 -10.67 -6.51
C ARG A 68 5.49 -10.64 -7.49
N ASP A 69 4.26 -10.87 -6.98
CA ASP A 69 3.06 -10.89 -7.83
C ASP A 69 2.79 -9.54 -8.44
N ILE A 70 3.03 -8.47 -7.65
CA ILE A 70 2.79 -7.10 -8.11
C ILE A 70 3.89 -6.65 -9.07
N ILE A 71 5.16 -6.90 -8.72
CA ILE A 71 6.32 -6.56 -9.58
C ILE A 71 6.25 -7.32 -10.90
N GLY A 72 5.81 -8.59 -10.89
CA GLY A 72 5.60 -9.40 -12.10
C GLY A 72 4.38 -9.02 -12.93
N SER A 73 3.49 -8.18 -12.39
CA SER A 73 2.24 -7.82 -13.07
C SER A 73 2.46 -6.97 -14.33
N PRO A 74 1.57 -7.08 -15.34
CA PRO A 74 1.63 -6.23 -16.52
C PRO A 74 1.55 -4.74 -16.19
N ALA A 75 0.83 -4.36 -15.12
CA ALA A 75 0.71 -2.98 -14.65
C ALA A 75 2.07 -2.42 -14.24
N PHE A 76 2.84 -3.16 -13.45
CA PHE A 76 4.18 -2.75 -13.02
C PHE A 76 5.17 -2.74 -14.20
N GLN A 77 5.18 -3.80 -14.99
CA GLN A 77 6.12 -3.95 -16.10
C GLN A 77 5.96 -2.86 -17.18
N LYS A 78 4.72 -2.49 -17.49
CA LYS A 78 4.39 -1.44 -18.47
C LYS A 78 4.56 -0.02 -17.95
N SER A 79 4.71 0.18 -16.63
CA SER A 79 4.93 1.51 -16.08
C SER A 79 6.22 2.13 -16.60
N GLN A 80 6.16 3.35 -17.12
CA GLN A 80 7.31 4.06 -17.69
C GLN A 80 8.20 4.72 -16.62
N SER A 81 7.63 5.01 -15.45
CA SER A 81 8.37 5.67 -14.38
C SER A 81 9.39 4.73 -13.76
N LYS A 82 10.62 5.21 -13.61
CA LYS A 82 11.71 4.54 -12.89
C LYS A 82 11.51 4.52 -11.37
N LEU A 83 10.58 5.33 -10.88
CA LEU A 83 10.22 5.45 -9.47
C LEU A 83 8.88 4.76 -9.15
N SER A 84 8.45 3.83 -10.01
CA SER A 84 7.25 3.02 -9.75
C SER A 84 7.53 1.97 -8.68
N PHE A 85 6.55 1.75 -7.81
CA PHE A 85 6.62 0.75 -6.75
C PHE A 85 5.33 -0.05 -6.59
N ALA A 86 5.46 -1.27 -6.09
CA ALA A 86 4.36 -2.16 -5.79
C ALA A 86 3.63 -1.69 -4.52
N VAL A 87 2.34 -1.38 -4.64
CA VAL A 87 1.46 -1.06 -3.50
C VAL A 87 0.78 -2.31 -2.97
N GLY A 88 0.17 -3.09 -3.85
CA GLY A 88 -0.58 -4.28 -3.49
C GLY A 88 -1.62 -4.67 -4.55
N LYS A 89 -2.70 -5.29 -4.11
CA LYS A 89 -3.91 -5.53 -4.92
C LYS A 89 -5.07 -4.71 -4.39
N ASP A 90 -5.93 -4.27 -5.28
CA ASP A 90 -7.21 -3.69 -4.89
C ASP A 90 -8.22 -4.79 -4.48
N ILE A 91 -9.43 -4.38 -4.11
CA ILE A 91 -10.50 -5.30 -3.71
C ILE A 91 -10.99 -6.21 -4.85
N THR A 92 -10.59 -5.95 -6.08
CA THR A 92 -10.89 -6.80 -7.25
C THR A 92 -9.73 -7.73 -7.61
N GLY A 93 -8.65 -7.71 -6.82
CA GLY A 93 -7.45 -8.49 -7.06
C GLY A 93 -6.51 -7.90 -8.12
N GLN A 94 -6.77 -6.68 -8.62
CA GLN A 94 -5.90 -6.03 -9.60
C GLN A 94 -4.68 -5.40 -8.93
N ALA A 95 -3.53 -5.48 -9.58
CA ALA A 95 -2.29 -4.88 -9.08
C ALA A 95 -2.37 -3.35 -9.06
N VAL A 96 -2.07 -2.77 -7.91
CA VAL A 96 -2.00 -1.32 -7.68
C VAL A 96 -0.54 -0.90 -7.61
N ILE A 97 -0.16 0.09 -8.42
CA ILE A 97 1.19 0.61 -8.56
C ILE A 97 1.21 2.07 -8.13
N GLY A 98 2.16 2.42 -7.28
CA GLY A 98 2.47 3.80 -6.93
C GLY A 98 3.64 4.34 -7.77
N ASP A 99 3.83 5.66 -7.74
CA ASP A 99 4.93 6.35 -8.39
C ASP A 99 5.44 7.46 -7.48
N ILE A 100 6.63 7.28 -6.91
CA ILE A 100 7.24 8.27 -5.99
C ILE A 100 7.53 9.58 -6.71
N GLY A 101 7.83 9.54 -7.99
CA GLY A 101 8.09 10.75 -8.78
C GLY A 101 6.89 11.71 -8.86
N LYS A 102 5.68 11.18 -8.68
CA LYS A 102 4.44 11.97 -8.61
C LYS A 102 4.05 12.37 -7.18
N MET A 103 4.76 11.85 -6.19
CA MET A 103 4.56 12.10 -4.77
C MET A 103 5.84 12.72 -4.22
N PRO A 104 5.99 14.06 -4.18
CA PRO A 104 7.25 14.69 -3.74
C PRO A 104 7.66 14.26 -2.32
N HIS A 105 6.68 13.92 -1.49
CA HIS A 105 6.86 13.36 -0.15
C HIS A 105 5.80 12.30 0.12
N MET A 106 6.19 11.23 0.79
CA MET A 106 5.29 10.16 1.21
C MET A 106 5.50 9.86 2.69
N LEU A 107 4.41 9.84 3.45
CA LEU A 107 4.40 9.43 4.85
C LEU A 107 3.80 8.01 4.97
N ILE A 108 4.54 7.12 5.60
CA ILE A 108 4.08 5.77 5.92
C ILE A 108 3.98 5.65 7.43
N ALA A 109 2.77 5.46 7.95
CA ALA A 109 2.51 5.33 9.37
C ALA A 109 1.71 4.05 9.66
N GLY A 110 1.91 3.51 10.86
CA GLY A 110 1.20 2.33 11.32
C GLY A 110 1.69 1.89 12.70
N THR A 111 0.85 1.16 13.41
CA THR A 111 1.17 0.54 14.70
C THR A 111 2.19 -0.60 14.52
N THR A 112 2.75 -1.08 15.61
CA THR A 112 3.63 -2.27 15.58
C THR A 112 2.88 -3.46 14.97
N GLY A 113 3.50 -4.14 14.01
CA GLY A 113 2.88 -5.27 13.31
C GLY A 113 1.94 -4.92 12.15
N SER A 114 1.70 -3.62 11.87
CA SER A 114 0.83 -3.19 10.75
C SER A 114 1.44 -3.38 9.35
N GLY A 115 2.70 -3.80 9.24
CA GLY A 115 3.38 -3.99 7.97
C GLY A 115 4.13 -2.76 7.44
N LYS A 116 4.35 -1.70 8.26
CA LYS A 116 5.09 -0.50 7.85
C LYS A 116 6.47 -0.83 7.25
N SER A 117 7.28 -1.65 7.93
CA SER A 117 8.60 -2.07 7.45
C SER A 117 8.50 -2.93 6.19
N VAL A 118 7.48 -3.78 6.09
CA VAL A 118 7.22 -4.58 4.88
C VAL A 118 6.91 -3.66 3.70
N CYS A 119 6.10 -2.62 3.92
CA CYS A 119 5.78 -1.62 2.89
C CYS A 119 7.03 -0.88 2.41
N ILE A 120 7.89 -0.40 3.33
CA ILE A 120 9.14 0.27 2.99
C ILE A 120 10.06 -0.66 2.18
N ASN A 121 10.22 -1.91 2.60
CA ASN A 121 11.01 -2.90 1.88
C ASN A 121 10.42 -3.21 0.50
N SER A 122 9.09 -3.31 0.37
CA SER A 122 8.42 -3.50 -0.92
C SER A 122 8.71 -2.35 -1.89
N ILE A 123 8.72 -1.10 -1.40
CA ILE A 123 9.08 0.08 -2.19
C ILE A 123 10.54 -0.03 -2.65
N LEU A 124 11.47 -0.25 -1.73
CA LEU A 124 12.90 -0.33 -2.04
C LEU A 124 13.17 -1.45 -3.05
N ILE A 125 12.65 -2.64 -2.82
CA ILE A 125 12.79 -3.78 -3.75
C ILE A 125 12.21 -3.43 -5.11
N SER A 126 11.06 -2.76 -5.16
CA SER A 126 10.45 -2.34 -6.43
C SER A 126 11.37 -1.42 -7.22
N LEU A 127 12.00 -0.44 -6.57
CA LEU A 127 12.97 0.47 -7.20
C LEU A 127 14.19 -0.27 -7.71
N LEU A 128 14.74 -1.20 -6.93
CA LEU A 128 15.90 -2.01 -7.31
C LEU A 128 15.59 -2.94 -8.49
N TYR A 129 14.36 -3.43 -8.63
CA TYR A 129 13.91 -4.21 -9.79
C TYR A 129 13.63 -3.35 -11.02
N LYS A 130 13.29 -2.07 -10.83
CA LYS A 130 12.83 -1.18 -11.91
C LYS A 130 13.95 -0.38 -12.54
N SER A 131 15.00 -0.07 -11.79
CA SER A 131 15.97 0.98 -12.16
C SER A 131 17.41 0.57 -11.87
N THR A 132 18.32 1.06 -12.70
CA THR A 132 19.76 0.90 -12.48
C THR A 132 20.29 1.96 -11.51
N PRO A 133 21.53 1.78 -10.98
CA PRO A 133 22.15 2.79 -10.10
C PRO A 133 22.40 4.15 -10.77
N GLU A 134 22.48 4.19 -12.10
CA GLU A 134 22.61 5.45 -12.87
C GLU A 134 21.28 6.20 -12.96
N GLU A 135 20.15 5.47 -12.88
CA GLU A 135 18.81 6.03 -13.01
C GLU A 135 18.21 6.46 -11.67
N VAL A 136 18.50 5.71 -10.60
CA VAL A 136 17.97 5.96 -9.25
C VAL A 136 19.06 5.80 -8.21
N ARG A 137 19.26 6.82 -7.40
CA ARG A 137 20.18 6.85 -6.27
C ARG A 137 19.41 6.98 -4.97
N LEU A 138 19.93 6.39 -3.92
CA LEU A 138 19.27 6.29 -2.61
C LEU A 138 20.18 6.82 -1.51
N ILE A 139 19.60 7.58 -0.59
CA ILE A 139 20.13 7.88 0.73
C ILE A 139 19.17 7.26 1.74
N MET A 140 19.68 6.39 2.61
CA MET A 140 18.88 5.72 3.62
C MET A 140 19.32 6.18 5.01
N VAL A 141 18.35 6.49 5.86
CA VAL A 141 18.56 6.87 7.27
C VAL A 141 17.76 5.92 8.15
N ASP A 142 18.46 5.17 8.98
CA ASP A 142 17.88 4.21 9.93
C ASP A 142 18.43 4.43 11.35
N PRO A 143 17.88 5.40 12.09
CA PRO A 143 18.37 5.74 13.42
C PRO A 143 18.15 4.61 14.45
N LYS A 144 17.30 3.64 14.14
CA LYS A 144 17.03 2.48 15.00
C LYS A 144 17.94 1.29 14.71
N MET A 145 18.66 1.29 13.58
CA MET A 145 19.54 0.20 13.12
C MET A 145 18.82 -1.17 12.96
N ILE A 146 17.55 -1.19 12.59
CA ILE A 146 16.77 -2.42 12.64
C ILE A 146 16.32 -2.90 11.25
N GLU A 147 16.12 -1.99 10.29
CA GLU A 147 15.39 -2.30 9.07
C GLU A 147 16.23 -2.17 7.80
N LEU A 148 17.08 -1.14 7.67
CA LEU A 148 17.73 -0.78 6.42
C LEU A 148 19.18 -1.24 6.30
N GLY A 149 19.79 -1.75 7.36
CA GLY A 149 21.18 -2.21 7.38
C GLY A 149 21.51 -3.27 6.33
N VAL A 150 20.53 -4.09 5.94
CA VAL A 150 20.66 -5.14 4.92
C VAL A 150 20.95 -4.58 3.51
N TYR A 151 20.66 -3.31 3.28
CA TYR A 151 20.92 -2.63 2.00
C TYR A 151 22.31 -2.03 1.88
N ASN A 152 23.16 -2.11 2.95
CA ASN A 152 24.53 -1.62 2.83
C ASN A 152 25.28 -2.38 1.75
N GLY A 153 26.00 -1.64 0.92
CA GLY A 153 26.80 -2.20 -0.18
C GLY A 153 26.06 -2.34 -1.51
N ILE A 154 24.77 -2.06 -1.60
CA ILE A 154 24.09 -2.02 -2.91
C ILE A 154 24.56 -0.80 -3.72
N PRO A 155 24.72 -0.93 -5.06
CA PRO A 155 25.27 0.14 -5.89
C PRO A 155 24.36 1.37 -6.01
N HIS A 156 23.10 1.27 -5.63
CA HIS A 156 22.15 2.39 -5.62
C HIS A 156 22.39 3.37 -4.46
N LEU A 157 23.11 2.96 -3.39
CA LEU A 157 23.39 3.86 -2.26
C LEU A 157 24.48 4.86 -2.62
N LEU A 158 24.20 6.15 -2.38
CA LEU A 158 25.21 7.22 -2.49
C LEU A 158 26.20 7.19 -1.34
N ILE A 159 25.71 6.84 -0.15
CA ILE A 159 26.50 6.71 1.09
C ILE A 159 25.98 5.49 1.86
N PRO A 160 26.78 4.87 2.76
CA PRO A 160 26.28 3.83 3.64
C PRO A 160 25.06 4.28 4.45
N VAL A 161 24.20 3.34 4.82
CA VAL A 161 23.01 3.64 5.63
C VAL A 161 23.39 4.43 6.88
N VAL A 162 22.79 5.62 7.01
CA VAL A 162 23.10 6.54 8.10
C VAL A 162 22.31 6.15 9.34
N THR A 163 23.02 5.84 10.41
CA THR A 163 22.41 5.39 11.68
C THR A 163 22.48 6.44 12.80
N ASP A 164 23.39 7.41 12.67
CA ASP A 164 23.56 8.51 13.63
C ASP A 164 22.67 9.71 13.24
N PRO A 165 21.78 10.19 14.13
CA PRO A 165 20.92 11.34 13.83
C PRO A 165 21.68 12.62 13.46
N LYS A 166 22.87 12.85 14.03
CA LYS A 166 23.69 14.02 13.69
C LYS A 166 24.26 13.93 12.27
N LYS A 167 24.66 12.73 11.88
CA LYS A 167 25.12 12.48 10.50
C LYS A 167 23.99 12.53 9.49
N ALA A 168 22.76 12.22 9.90
CA ALA A 168 21.60 12.32 9.03
C ALA A 168 21.35 13.74 8.54
N ALA A 169 21.47 14.74 9.42
CA ALA A 169 21.36 16.15 9.02
C ALA A 169 22.45 16.54 8.00
N GLY A 170 23.68 16.06 8.20
CA GLY A 170 24.79 16.26 7.25
C GLY A 170 24.52 15.62 5.89
N ALA A 171 24.02 14.38 5.87
CA ALA A 171 23.66 13.67 4.63
C ALA A 171 22.57 14.40 3.84
N LEU A 172 21.54 14.93 4.52
CA LEU A 172 20.46 15.69 3.90
C LEU A 172 20.96 17.04 3.35
N ASN A 173 21.80 17.74 4.11
CA ASN A 173 22.41 19.00 3.63
C ASN A 173 23.28 18.76 2.39
N TRP A 174 24.04 17.68 2.38
CA TRP A 174 24.82 17.30 1.20
C TRP A 174 23.92 17.02 -0.02
N ALA A 175 22.83 16.28 0.16
CA ALA A 175 21.89 15.98 -0.91
C ALA A 175 21.18 17.20 -1.50
N VAL A 176 21.11 18.33 -0.76
CA VAL A 176 20.54 19.60 -1.26
C VAL A 176 21.55 20.38 -2.11
N THR A 177 22.85 20.13 -1.90
CA THR A 177 23.95 20.85 -2.61
C THR A 177 24.41 20.15 -3.87
N GLU A 178 24.13 18.87 -4.03
CA GLU A 178 24.33 18.07 -5.25
C GLU A 178 23.19 18.27 -6.26
#